data_4fd3f7c1be4b84ba213e462ad04ea9ae
#
_entry.id   4fd3f7c1be4b84ba213e462ad04ea9ae
#
_cell.length_a   1.000
_cell.length_b   1.000
_cell.length_c   1.000
_cell.angle_alpha   90.00
_cell.angle_beta   90.00
_cell.angle_gamma   90.00
#
_symmetry.space_group_name_H-M   'P 1'
#
loop_
_entity.id
_entity.type
_entity.pdbx_description
1 polymer ?
#
loop_
_entity_poly.entity_id
_entity_poly.type
_entity_poly.pdbx_seq_one_letter_code
_entity_poly.pdbx_strand_id
1 'polypeptide(L)'
;MAVSKLNSKLTQISKVKYAKGLFEAHKTNTPLDGLFSINGGVPKATNWMVVGDPGVGKSTVTLDIIANAKKSGSKVLFISAEMNQVDLYLYVQRYPKFGELDIFFPQDIADDEDPRKVLNDILNEGYDIVLIDSFVELQETIREHARMTRNSSEKWLLDMMYKQNLGQNK
;
A
#
# COMPACT_ATOMS: atom_id res chain seq x y z
N MET A 1 -33.69 -11.19 29.06
CA MET A 1 -33.46 -9.91 28.37
C MET A 1 -32.07 -9.77 27.71
N ALA A 2 -31.02 -10.43 28.16
CA ALA A 2 -29.66 -10.34 27.57
C ALA A 2 -29.53 -11.03 26.19
N VAL A 3 -30.22 -12.13 25.95
CA VAL A 3 -30.15 -12.91 24.69
C VAL A 3 -30.75 -12.13 23.50
N SER A 4 -31.78 -11.30 23.73
CA SER A 4 -32.41 -10.50 22.66
C SER A 4 -31.53 -9.37 22.15
N LYS A 5 -30.71 -8.76 23.02
CA LYS A 5 -29.75 -7.72 22.65
C LYS A 5 -28.54 -8.26 21.86
N LEU A 6 -28.16 -9.52 22.07
CA LEU A 6 -27.09 -10.18 21.34
C LEU A 6 -27.54 -10.53 19.91
N ASN A 7 -28.76 -11.05 19.77
CA ASN A 7 -29.33 -11.41 18.46
C ASN A 7 -29.50 -10.21 17.51
N SER A 8 -29.71 -8.99 18.06
CA SER A 8 -29.78 -7.78 17.24
C SER A 8 -28.43 -7.35 16.65
N LYS A 9 -27.31 -7.86 17.15
CA LYS A 9 -25.96 -7.60 16.65
C LYS A 9 -25.48 -8.62 15.61
N LEU A 10 -26.23 -9.71 15.44
CA LEU A 10 -25.91 -10.76 14.49
C LEU A 10 -26.67 -10.56 13.20
N THR A 11 -26.00 -10.74 12.06
CA THR A 11 -26.63 -10.74 10.75
C THR A 11 -26.16 -11.93 9.94
N GLN A 12 -26.98 -12.41 9.02
CA GLN A 12 -26.58 -13.44 8.08
C GLN A 12 -25.64 -12.84 7.03
N ILE A 13 -24.62 -13.57 6.61
CA ILE A 13 -23.65 -13.12 5.62
C ILE A 13 -24.35 -12.64 4.34
N SER A 14 -25.39 -13.34 3.89
CA SER A 14 -26.18 -12.96 2.72
C SER A 14 -26.95 -11.64 2.82
N LYS A 15 -27.10 -11.11 4.06
CA LYS A 15 -27.76 -9.82 4.33
C LYS A 15 -26.78 -8.67 4.52
N VAL A 16 -25.46 -8.94 4.51
CA VAL A 16 -24.44 -7.90 4.60
C VAL A 16 -24.51 -7.07 3.31
N LYS A 17 -24.69 -5.76 3.47
CA LYS A 17 -24.65 -4.82 2.35
C LYS A 17 -23.24 -4.34 2.13
N TYR A 18 -22.78 -4.41 0.90
CA TYR A 18 -21.47 -3.93 0.48
C TYR A 18 -21.61 -2.63 -0.31
N ALA A 19 -20.65 -1.72 -0.15
CA ALA A 19 -20.61 -0.51 -0.95
C ALA A 19 -20.42 -0.83 -2.44
N LYS A 20 -21.03 -0.04 -3.32
CA LYS A 20 -20.73 -0.13 -4.76
C LYS A 20 -19.24 0.17 -4.97
N GLY A 21 -18.57 -0.63 -5.77
CA GLY A 21 -17.15 -0.45 -6.01
C GLY A 21 -16.21 -1.23 -5.09
N LEU A 22 -16.71 -1.82 -3.98
CA LEU A 22 -15.86 -2.63 -3.10
C LEU A 22 -15.14 -3.79 -3.82
N PHE A 23 -15.74 -4.28 -4.90
CA PHE A 23 -15.19 -5.38 -5.72
C PHE A 23 -14.54 -4.90 -7.02
N GLU A 24 -14.38 -3.59 -7.19
CA GLU A 24 -13.61 -3.05 -8.31
C GLU A 24 -12.12 -3.33 -8.12
N ALA A 25 -11.38 -3.37 -9.22
CA ALA A 25 -9.97 -3.66 -9.21
C ALA A 25 -9.22 -2.75 -10.19
N HIS A 26 -7.99 -2.41 -9.82
CA HIS A 26 -7.05 -1.73 -10.70
C HIS A 26 -6.41 -2.74 -11.63
N LYS A 27 -6.57 -2.55 -12.94
CA LYS A 27 -6.02 -3.46 -13.95
C LYS A 27 -4.53 -3.24 -14.13
N THR A 28 -3.81 -4.33 -14.29
CA THR A 28 -2.41 -4.30 -14.75
C THR A 28 -2.30 -4.63 -16.23
N ASN A 29 -3.37 -5.16 -16.83
CA ASN A 29 -3.42 -5.68 -18.19
C ASN A 29 -2.35 -6.78 -18.44
N THR A 30 -2.09 -7.58 -17.42
CA THR A 30 -1.19 -8.73 -17.45
C THR A 30 -1.94 -10.00 -17.03
N PRO A 31 -1.40 -11.20 -17.28
CA PRO A 31 -1.98 -12.46 -16.79
C PRO A 31 -2.12 -12.49 -15.25
N LEU A 32 -1.38 -11.67 -14.50
CA LEU A 32 -1.48 -11.58 -13.05
C LEU A 32 -2.84 -11.04 -12.59
N ASP A 33 -3.57 -10.31 -13.42
CA ASP A 33 -4.90 -9.82 -13.08
C ASP A 33 -5.86 -10.92 -12.64
N GLY A 34 -5.76 -12.11 -13.25
CA GLY A 34 -6.55 -13.28 -12.88
C GLY A 34 -6.11 -13.93 -11.57
N LEU A 35 -4.86 -13.66 -11.11
CA LEU A 35 -4.33 -14.17 -9.86
C LEU A 35 -4.78 -13.31 -8.66
N PHE A 36 -4.91 -11.99 -8.83
CA PHE A 36 -5.20 -11.07 -7.74
C PHE A 36 -6.67 -11.12 -7.29
N SER A 37 -7.59 -11.25 -8.21
CA SER A 37 -9.02 -11.32 -7.88
C SER A 37 -9.85 -11.96 -8.98
N ILE A 38 -11.04 -12.47 -8.62
CA ILE A 38 -12.01 -13.01 -9.56
C ILE A 38 -12.51 -11.95 -10.58
N ASN A 39 -12.41 -10.66 -10.22
CA ASN A 39 -12.77 -9.54 -11.09
C ASN A 39 -11.60 -9.10 -11.98
N GLY A 40 -10.45 -9.74 -11.79
CA GLY A 40 -9.18 -9.43 -12.45
C GLY A 40 -8.58 -8.09 -11.98
N GLY A 41 -7.29 -8.09 -11.67
CA GLY A 41 -6.56 -6.91 -11.20
C GLY A 41 -6.46 -6.78 -9.68
N VAL A 42 -5.72 -5.78 -9.24
CA VAL A 42 -5.47 -5.49 -7.82
C VAL A 42 -6.74 -4.94 -7.18
N PRO A 43 -7.35 -5.62 -6.20
CA PRO A 43 -8.59 -5.17 -5.59
C PRO A 43 -8.42 -3.80 -4.92
N LYS A 44 -9.41 -2.93 -5.10
CA LYS A 44 -9.48 -1.64 -4.39
C LYS A 44 -9.65 -1.84 -2.88
N ALA A 45 -9.19 -0.86 -2.10
CA ALA A 45 -9.37 -0.80 -0.66
C ALA A 45 -8.90 -2.06 0.09
N THR A 46 -7.81 -2.68 -0.37
CA THR A 46 -7.19 -3.84 0.27
C THR A 46 -5.72 -3.58 0.59
N ASN A 47 -5.25 -4.16 1.69
CA ASN A 47 -3.84 -4.21 2.01
C ASN A 47 -3.29 -5.60 1.66
N TRP A 48 -2.20 -5.61 0.90
CA TRP A 48 -1.50 -6.83 0.51
C TRP A 48 -0.12 -6.85 1.15
N MET A 49 0.26 -7.99 1.68
CA MET A 49 1.60 -8.21 2.19
C MET A 49 2.28 -9.31 1.36
N VAL A 50 3.39 -8.96 0.73
CA VAL A 50 4.22 -9.91 -0.01
C VAL A 50 5.38 -10.32 0.89
N VAL A 51 5.43 -11.58 1.25
CA VAL A 51 6.42 -12.17 2.16
C VAL A 51 7.26 -13.20 1.42
N GLY A 52 8.55 -13.25 1.73
CA GLY A 52 9.49 -14.24 1.16
C GLY A 52 10.93 -13.90 1.54
N ASP A 53 11.83 -14.83 1.34
CA ASP A 53 13.25 -14.66 1.66
C ASP A 53 13.92 -13.53 0.88
N PRO A 54 15.04 -12.98 1.34
CA PRO A 54 15.86 -12.04 0.57
C PRO A 54 16.23 -12.61 -0.80
N GLY A 55 16.21 -11.77 -1.84
CA GLY A 55 16.66 -12.15 -3.18
C GLY A 55 15.68 -12.96 -4.04
N VAL A 56 14.49 -13.35 -3.51
CA VAL A 56 13.49 -14.13 -4.29
C VAL A 56 12.71 -13.30 -5.32
N GLY A 57 12.99 -11.99 -5.43
CA GLY A 57 12.41 -11.11 -6.45
C GLY A 57 11.15 -10.37 -6.04
N LYS A 58 10.83 -10.26 -4.74
CA LYS A 58 9.65 -9.52 -4.23
C LYS A 58 9.54 -8.13 -4.84
N SER A 59 10.57 -7.31 -4.66
CA SER A 59 10.62 -5.92 -5.18
C SER A 59 10.46 -5.85 -6.69
N THR A 60 11.09 -6.77 -7.43
CA THR A 60 10.97 -6.83 -8.89
C THR A 60 9.51 -7.09 -9.31
N VAL A 61 8.86 -8.06 -8.68
CA VAL A 61 7.47 -8.42 -9.02
C VAL A 61 6.50 -7.32 -8.62
N THR A 62 6.65 -6.73 -7.43
CA THR A 62 5.75 -5.68 -6.95
C THR A 62 5.91 -4.38 -7.75
N LEU A 63 7.15 -3.99 -8.12
CA LEU A 63 7.40 -2.88 -9.04
C LEU A 63 6.81 -3.14 -10.43
N ASP A 64 6.89 -4.38 -10.94
CA ASP A 64 6.28 -4.77 -12.20
C ASP A 64 4.75 -4.59 -12.18
N ILE A 65 4.12 -4.99 -11.09
CA ILE A 65 2.66 -4.85 -10.89
C ILE A 65 2.25 -3.38 -10.94
N ILE A 66 2.89 -2.51 -10.12
CA ILE A 66 2.50 -1.09 -10.07
C ILE A 66 2.85 -0.34 -11.34
N ALA A 67 3.96 -0.68 -12.02
CA ALA A 67 4.32 -0.09 -13.30
C ALA A 67 3.29 -0.44 -14.40
N ASN A 68 2.79 -1.66 -14.43
CA ASN A 68 1.73 -2.06 -15.35
C ASN A 68 0.37 -1.45 -14.98
N ALA A 69 0.06 -1.30 -13.69
CA ALA A 69 -1.12 -0.57 -13.24
C ALA A 69 -1.07 0.91 -13.65
N LYS A 70 0.08 1.57 -13.54
CA LYS A 70 0.28 2.95 -14.04
C LYS A 70 0.01 3.06 -15.54
N LYS A 71 0.56 2.15 -16.33
CA LYS A 71 0.27 2.07 -17.78
C LYS A 71 -1.21 1.86 -18.10
N SER A 72 -1.94 1.23 -17.18
CA SER A 72 -3.38 0.98 -17.30
C SER A 72 -4.23 2.13 -16.76
N GLY A 73 -3.61 3.25 -16.37
CA GLY A 73 -4.27 4.50 -15.95
C GLY A 73 -4.43 4.70 -14.44
N SER A 74 -3.90 3.81 -13.60
CA SER A 74 -3.89 4.02 -12.14
C SER A 74 -2.83 5.04 -11.73
N LYS A 75 -3.17 5.90 -10.77
CA LYS A 75 -2.19 6.77 -10.10
C LYS A 75 -1.46 5.95 -9.04
N VAL A 76 -0.18 5.75 -9.19
CA VAL A 76 0.61 4.86 -8.31
C VAL A 76 1.73 5.61 -7.61
N LEU A 77 2.09 5.16 -6.41
CA LEU A 77 3.22 5.66 -5.63
C LEU A 77 4.09 4.49 -5.19
N PHE A 78 5.39 4.67 -5.28
CA PHE A 78 6.39 3.79 -4.67
C PHE A 78 7.05 4.50 -3.49
N ILE A 79 6.92 3.94 -2.28
CA ILE A 79 7.63 4.37 -1.07
C ILE A 79 8.83 3.44 -0.92
N SER A 80 10.03 3.95 -1.23
CA SER A 80 11.28 3.20 -1.16
C SER A 80 11.97 3.46 0.17
N ALA A 81 11.75 2.59 1.12
CA ALA A 81 12.37 2.68 2.45
C ALA A 81 13.65 1.83 2.58
N GLU A 82 13.83 0.84 1.69
CA GLU A 82 14.98 -0.07 1.71
C GLU A 82 16.00 0.25 0.61
N MET A 83 15.53 0.54 -0.62
CA MET A 83 16.42 0.78 -1.75
C MET A 83 16.84 2.24 -1.83
N ASN A 84 18.13 2.46 -2.03
CA ASN A 84 18.71 3.77 -2.29
C ASN A 84 18.66 4.13 -3.79
N GLN A 85 19.07 5.34 -4.14
CA GLN A 85 19.04 5.85 -5.50
C GLN A 85 19.93 5.03 -6.46
N VAL A 86 21.04 4.44 -5.98
CA VAL A 86 21.94 3.63 -6.82
C VAL A 86 21.27 2.29 -7.17
N ASP A 87 20.64 1.65 -6.19
CA ASP A 87 19.91 0.40 -6.41
C ASP A 87 18.78 0.62 -7.42
N LEU A 88 18.05 1.71 -7.29
CA LEU A 88 16.96 2.06 -8.21
C LEU A 88 17.47 2.35 -9.62
N TYR A 89 18.61 3.02 -9.75
CA TYR A 89 19.23 3.23 -11.07
C TYR A 89 19.46 1.89 -11.79
N LEU A 90 20.02 0.90 -11.08
CA LEU A 90 20.26 -0.44 -11.64
C LEU A 90 18.94 -1.15 -12.01
N TYR A 91 17.90 -0.98 -11.21
CA TYR A 91 16.57 -1.50 -11.54
C TYR A 91 16.00 -0.87 -12.80
N VAL A 92 16.10 0.47 -12.94
CA VAL A 92 15.61 1.19 -14.12
C VAL A 92 16.41 0.81 -15.38
N GLN A 93 17.72 0.61 -15.27
CA GLN A 93 18.53 0.12 -16.38
C GLN A 93 18.07 -1.25 -16.88
N ARG A 94 17.71 -2.15 -15.97
CA ARG A 94 17.21 -3.48 -16.29
C ARG A 94 15.75 -3.50 -16.75
N TYR A 95 14.93 -2.63 -16.15
CA TYR A 95 13.50 -2.53 -16.38
C TYR A 95 13.09 -1.06 -16.58
N PRO A 96 13.27 -0.49 -17.79
CA PRO A 96 13.06 0.95 -18.05
C PRO A 96 11.68 1.47 -17.63
N LYS A 97 10.63 0.63 -17.66
CA LYS A 97 9.28 1.00 -17.23
C LYS A 97 9.16 1.42 -15.76
N PHE A 98 10.11 1.03 -14.90
CA PHE A 98 10.10 1.44 -13.49
C PHE A 98 10.51 2.91 -13.32
N GLY A 99 11.24 3.48 -14.29
CA GLY A 99 11.63 4.89 -14.27
C GLY A 99 10.48 5.88 -14.41
N GLU A 100 9.28 5.41 -14.75
CA GLU A 100 8.08 6.26 -14.84
C GLU A 100 7.28 6.32 -13.53
N LEU A 101 7.67 5.55 -12.50
CA LEU A 101 6.97 5.52 -11.22
C LEU A 101 7.26 6.78 -10.40
N ASP A 102 6.22 7.34 -9.78
CA ASP A 102 6.40 8.35 -8.74
C ASP A 102 6.96 7.66 -7.49
N ILE A 103 8.01 8.24 -6.92
CA ILE A 103 8.73 7.66 -5.79
C ILE A 103 8.85 8.64 -4.65
N PHE A 104 8.79 8.14 -3.43
CA PHE A 104 9.09 8.85 -2.21
C PHE A 104 10.13 8.08 -1.40
N PHE A 105 11.14 8.79 -0.92
CA PHE A 105 12.18 8.26 -0.04
C PHE A 105 11.97 8.74 1.39
N PRO A 106 11.57 7.89 2.33
CA PRO A 106 11.39 8.28 3.73
C PRO A 106 12.64 8.86 4.39
N GLN A 107 13.83 8.46 3.95
CA GLN A 107 15.11 8.99 4.42
C GLN A 107 15.38 10.45 4.02
N ASP A 108 14.61 11.00 3.07
CA ASP A 108 14.73 12.40 2.65
C ASP A 108 13.86 13.34 3.52
N ILE A 109 13.13 12.81 4.50
CA ILE A 109 12.40 13.61 5.50
C ILE A 109 13.40 14.34 6.36
N ALA A 110 13.26 15.66 6.45
CA ALA A 110 14.16 16.47 7.26
C ALA A 110 13.99 16.18 8.76
N ASP A 111 15.08 16.38 9.55
CA ASP A 111 15.09 16.05 10.98
C ASP A 111 14.06 16.85 11.81
N ASP A 112 13.62 18.00 11.32
CA ASP A 112 12.62 18.86 11.95
C ASP A 112 11.18 18.59 11.46
N GLU A 113 10.99 17.70 10.51
CA GLU A 113 9.67 17.31 10.00
C GLU A 113 9.11 16.09 10.74
N ASP A 114 7.79 16.08 10.97
CA ASP A 114 7.11 14.89 11.48
C ASP A 114 6.82 13.92 10.31
N PRO A 115 7.46 12.75 10.27
CA PRO A 115 7.29 11.79 9.18
C PRO A 115 5.83 11.33 9.00
N ARG A 116 5.05 11.36 10.09
CA ARG A 116 3.63 10.99 10.05
C ARG A 116 2.80 12.02 9.29
N LYS A 117 3.14 13.31 9.44
CA LYS A 117 2.49 14.39 8.70
C LYS A 117 2.89 14.31 7.23
N VAL A 118 4.18 14.20 6.93
CA VAL A 118 4.69 14.10 5.55
C VAL A 118 4.03 12.94 4.81
N LEU A 119 3.99 11.75 5.42
CA LEU A 119 3.34 10.58 4.80
C LEU A 119 1.84 10.79 4.58
N ASN A 120 1.12 11.34 5.57
CA ASN A 120 -0.30 11.63 5.40
C ASN A 120 -0.54 12.66 4.28
N ASP A 121 0.25 13.71 4.20
CA ASP A 121 0.12 14.75 3.17
C ASP A 121 0.36 14.15 1.78
N ILE A 122 1.40 13.32 1.60
CA ILE A 122 1.68 12.62 0.34
C ILE A 122 0.52 11.68 -0.03
N LEU A 123 0.04 10.86 0.90
CA LEU A 123 -1.03 9.90 0.61
C LEU A 123 -2.37 10.58 0.32
N ASN A 124 -2.61 11.77 0.88
CA ASN A 124 -3.80 12.58 0.60
C ASN A 124 -3.84 13.16 -0.83
N GLU A 125 -2.72 13.07 -1.59
CA GLU A 125 -2.71 13.35 -3.03
C GLU A 125 -3.57 12.38 -3.85
N GLY A 126 -4.06 11.30 -3.22
CA GLY A 126 -5.03 10.36 -3.79
C GLY A 126 -4.41 9.39 -4.79
N TYR A 127 -3.61 8.45 -4.30
CA TYR A 127 -3.09 7.34 -5.08
C TYR A 127 -4.06 6.16 -5.09
N ASP A 128 -4.13 5.48 -6.23
CA ASP A 128 -4.92 4.26 -6.41
C ASP A 128 -4.22 3.03 -5.82
N ILE A 129 -2.89 2.97 -5.99
CA ILE A 129 -2.04 1.90 -5.46
C ILE A 129 -0.77 2.51 -4.87
N VAL A 130 -0.44 2.10 -3.66
CA VAL A 130 0.80 2.47 -2.98
C VAL A 130 1.59 1.21 -2.68
N LEU A 131 2.83 1.14 -3.17
CA LEU A 131 3.80 0.11 -2.81
C LEU A 131 4.73 0.66 -1.73
N ILE A 132 4.89 -0.07 -0.64
CA ILE A 132 5.88 0.19 0.42
C ILE A 132 6.90 -0.94 0.40
N ASP A 133 8.16 -0.63 0.17
CA ASP A 133 9.26 -1.61 0.20
C ASP A 133 10.47 -1.03 0.97
N SER A 134 10.67 -1.49 2.20
CA SER A 134 9.86 -2.44 2.92
C SER A 134 9.05 -1.77 4.06
N PHE A 135 7.99 -2.45 4.50
CA PHE A 135 7.17 -1.99 5.63
C PHE A 135 8.02 -1.84 6.91
N VAL A 136 8.95 -2.75 7.15
CA VAL A 136 9.80 -2.74 8.36
C VAL A 136 10.71 -1.52 8.37
N GLU A 137 11.36 -1.19 7.27
CA GLU A 137 12.26 -0.03 7.16
C GLU A 137 11.48 1.28 7.28
N LEU A 138 10.31 1.37 6.66
CA LEU A 138 9.42 2.53 6.84
C LEU A 138 9.00 2.70 8.31
N GLN A 139 8.65 1.59 8.98
CA GLN A 139 8.30 1.60 10.39
C GLN A 139 9.46 2.09 11.26
N GLU A 140 10.69 1.64 11.00
CA GLU A 140 11.88 2.08 11.75
C GLU A 140 12.16 3.57 11.52
N THR A 141 12.07 4.06 10.29
CA THR A 141 12.20 5.49 9.98
C THR A 141 11.20 6.33 10.78
N ILE A 142 9.92 5.94 10.79
CA ILE A 142 8.90 6.63 11.58
C ILE A 142 9.20 6.56 13.07
N ARG A 143 9.63 5.39 13.56
CA ARG A 143 9.96 5.18 14.97
C ARG A 143 11.05 6.13 15.44
N GLU A 144 12.11 6.26 14.67
CA GLU A 144 13.29 7.06 15.02
C GLU A 144 12.98 8.55 14.98
N HIS A 145 12.46 9.06 13.87
CA HIS A 145 12.17 10.49 13.71
C HIS A 145 11.06 10.97 14.65
N ALA A 146 9.98 10.19 14.82
CA ALA A 146 8.88 10.56 15.71
C ALA A 146 9.12 10.16 17.16
N ARG A 147 10.29 9.59 17.51
CA ARG A 147 10.67 9.10 18.86
C ARG A 147 9.61 8.21 19.49
N MET A 148 9.09 7.28 18.69
CA MET A 148 8.04 6.35 19.09
C MET A 148 8.61 5.02 19.57
N THR A 149 7.82 4.25 20.31
CA THR A 149 8.12 2.82 20.52
C THR A 149 7.80 2.03 19.26
N ARG A 150 8.42 0.85 19.10
CA ARG A 150 8.17 -0.04 17.96
C ARG A 150 6.67 -0.35 17.80
N ASN A 151 6.00 -0.74 18.88
CA ASN A 151 4.58 -1.05 18.86
C ASN A 151 3.70 0.16 18.49
N SER A 152 4.10 1.36 18.91
CA SER A 152 3.35 2.59 18.59
C SER A 152 3.52 2.99 17.12
N SER A 153 4.71 2.85 16.55
CA SER A 153 4.96 3.14 15.12
C SER A 153 4.26 2.14 14.23
N GLU A 154 4.32 0.85 14.56
CA GLU A 154 3.60 -0.20 13.84
C GLU A 154 2.09 0.05 13.84
N LYS A 155 1.52 0.27 15.03
CA LYS A 155 0.09 0.56 15.15
C LYS A 155 -0.31 1.79 14.35
N TRP A 156 0.48 2.86 14.43
CA TRP A 156 0.20 4.09 13.67
C TRP A 156 0.20 3.83 12.16
N LEU A 157 1.18 3.10 11.67
CA LEU A 157 1.32 2.79 10.23
C LEU A 157 0.14 1.94 9.74
N LEU A 158 -0.25 0.90 10.49
CA LEU A 158 -1.41 0.07 10.17
C LEU A 158 -2.72 0.87 10.21
N ASP A 159 -2.90 1.74 11.22
CA ASP A 159 -4.07 2.62 11.33
C ASP A 159 -4.15 3.61 10.15
N MET A 160 -3.00 4.15 9.72
CA MET A 160 -2.91 5.02 8.55
C MET A 160 -3.35 4.28 7.28
N MET A 161 -2.79 3.11 7.01
CA MET A 161 -3.15 2.28 5.85
C MET A 161 -4.65 1.93 5.84
N TYR A 162 -5.20 1.58 7.01
CA TYR A 162 -6.63 1.30 7.15
C TYR A 162 -7.50 2.54 6.83
N LYS A 163 -7.13 3.71 7.33
CA LYS A 163 -7.85 4.97 7.07
C LYS A 163 -7.81 5.37 5.60
N GLN A 164 -6.67 5.20 4.94
CA GLN A 164 -6.54 5.47 3.51
C GLN A 164 -7.47 4.57 2.68
N ASN A 165 -7.53 3.29 3.00
CA ASN A 165 -8.46 2.36 2.34
C ASN A 165 -9.93 2.74 2.56
N LEU A 166 -10.31 3.19 3.76
CA LEU A 166 -11.68 3.67 4.03
C LEU A 166 -11.99 4.97 3.28
N GLY A 167 -11.00 5.85 3.12
CA GLY A 167 -11.14 7.11 2.39
C GLY A 167 -11.49 6.92 0.92
N GLN A 168 -10.99 5.86 0.29
CA GLN A 168 -11.29 5.50 -1.11
C GLN A 168 -12.73 4.97 -1.31
N ASN A 169 -13.44 4.67 -0.23
CA ASN A 169 -14.82 4.18 -0.26
C ASN A 169 -15.88 5.27 -0.11
N LYS A 170 -15.48 6.53 -0.16
CA LYS A 170 -16.38 7.70 -0.18
C LYS A 170 -16.52 8.20 -1.63
#